data_9e04a2712966d100d2ba09b31cdf15eb
#
_entry.id   9e04a2712966d100d2ba09b31cdf15eb
#
_cell.length_a   1.000
_cell.length_b   1.000
_cell.length_c   1.000
_cell.angle_alpha   90.00
_cell.angle_beta   90.00
_cell.angle_gamma   90.00
#
_symmetry.space_group_name_H-M   'P 1'
#
loop_
_entity.id
_entity.type
_entity.pdbx_description
1 polymer ?
#
loop_
_entity_poly.entity_id
_entity_poly.type
_entity_poly.pdbx_seq_one_letter_code
_entity_poly.pdbx_strand_id
1 'polypeptide(L)'
;MLNVTMLQTPSVTLDGVPVSFPFKRADALLYYMLVRRSATRQELISLLWESCDEATGLKNLRNTLYTLKKTLGGDFLLSPQKSLVVVNSAWEVDCDYDRFTQQGDFSAYRGPFLQGFAVKHAFSFDEWLDRTREKLHEQYLGRLAQQA
;
A
#
# COMPACT_ATOMS: atom_id res chain seq x y z
N MET A 1 10.08 -0.60 14.22
CA MET A 1 9.69 -1.46 13.07
C MET A 1 8.25 -1.23 12.68
N LEU A 2 7.99 -1.05 11.42
CA LEU A 2 6.66 -0.93 10.86
C LEU A 2 6.15 -2.32 10.47
N ASN A 3 5.04 -2.74 11.07
CA ASN A 3 4.40 -4.00 10.75
C ASN A 3 3.10 -3.72 10.00
N VAL A 4 2.95 -4.31 8.82
CA VAL A 4 1.77 -4.10 7.99
C VAL A 4 1.21 -5.45 7.57
N THR A 5 -0.06 -5.64 7.85
CA THR A 5 -0.82 -6.81 7.42
C THR A 5 -1.68 -6.40 6.24
N MET A 6 -1.51 -7.06 5.10
CA MET A 6 -2.27 -6.80 3.88
C MET A 6 -2.93 -8.04 3.29
N LEU A 7 -2.55 -9.25 3.71
CA LEU A 7 -3.12 -10.50 3.20
C LEU A 7 -4.21 -11.05 4.12
N GLN A 8 -5.02 -10.16 4.62
CA GLN A 8 -6.25 -10.34 5.38
C GLN A 8 -6.82 -8.94 5.63
N THR A 9 -7.68 -8.76 6.62
CA THR A 9 -8.11 -7.42 7.04
C THR A 9 -6.87 -6.58 7.35
N PRO A 10 -6.68 -5.42 6.70
CA PRO A 10 -5.43 -4.67 6.84
C PRO A 10 -5.25 -4.10 8.24
N SER A 11 -4.00 -4.09 8.69
CA SER A 11 -3.61 -3.44 9.95
C SER A 11 -2.20 -2.91 9.85
N VAL A 12 -1.94 -1.83 10.59
CA VAL A 12 -0.62 -1.18 10.64
C VAL A 12 -0.26 -0.96 12.10
N THR A 13 0.93 -1.37 12.49
CA THR A 13 1.50 -1.03 13.80
C THR A 13 2.90 -0.48 13.62
N LEU A 14 3.29 0.45 14.48
CA LEU A 14 4.63 1.00 14.53
C LEU A 14 5.17 0.79 15.93
N ASP A 15 6.25 0.01 16.04
CA ASP A 15 6.84 -0.38 17.33
C ASP A 15 5.80 -0.96 18.29
N GLY A 16 4.90 -1.78 17.75
CA GLY A 16 3.85 -2.47 18.51
C GLY A 16 2.61 -1.63 18.79
N VAL A 17 2.59 -0.36 18.40
CA VAL A 17 1.45 0.54 18.64
C VAL A 17 0.61 0.66 17.37
N PRO A 18 -0.71 0.44 17.45
CA PRO A 18 -1.57 0.60 16.27
C PRO A 18 -1.50 2.01 15.69
N VAL A 19 -1.45 2.09 14.36
CA VAL A 19 -1.41 3.34 13.62
C VAL A 19 -2.73 3.52 12.90
N SER A 20 -3.31 4.72 13.02
CA SER A 20 -4.54 5.09 12.33
C SER A 20 -4.32 6.38 11.57
N PHE A 21 -4.67 6.35 10.28
CA PHE A 21 -4.59 7.55 9.43
C PHE A 21 -5.93 8.28 9.43
N PRO A 22 -5.93 9.61 9.28
CA PRO A 22 -7.17 10.39 9.37
C PRO A 22 -8.12 10.20 8.19
N PHE A 23 -7.66 9.66 7.06
CA PHE A 23 -8.52 9.40 5.91
C PHE A 23 -7.99 8.22 5.09
N LYS A 24 -8.88 7.52 4.42
CA LYS A 24 -8.59 6.23 3.76
C LYS A 24 -7.59 6.32 2.60
N ARG A 25 -7.52 7.46 1.91
CA ARG A 25 -6.53 7.62 0.84
C ARG A 25 -5.10 7.61 1.36
N ALA A 26 -4.89 8.01 2.63
CA ALA A 26 -3.58 7.87 3.26
C ALA A 26 -3.23 6.39 3.47
N ASP A 27 -4.19 5.58 3.98
CA ASP A 27 -3.99 4.13 4.08
C ASP A 27 -3.72 3.52 2.71
N ALA A 28 -4.50 3.90 1.71
CA ALA A 28 -4.37 3.38 0.35
C ALA A 28 -2.99 3.68 -0.24
N LEU A 29 -2.49 4.89 -0.02
CA LEU A 29 -1.16 5.28 -0.49
C LEU A 29 -0.07 4.44 0.17
N LEU A 30 -0.17 4.21 1.47
CA LEU A 30 0.77 3.35 2.19
C LEU A 30 0.79 1.94 1.59
N TYR A 31 -0.38 1.33 1.42
CA TYR A 31 -0.48 -0.04 0.90
C TYR A 31 0.05 -0.13 -0.52
N TYR A 32 -0.31 0.82 -1.37
CA TYR A 32 0.16 0.84 -2.74
C TYR A 32 1.68 0.96 -2.81
N MET A 33 2.26 1.86 -2.02
CA MET A 33 3.71 2.05 -2.00
C MET A 33 4.45 0.84 -1.43
N LEU A 34 3.86 0.13 -0.47
CA LEU A 34 4.47 -1.11 0.05
C LEU A 34 4.50 -2.22 -1.00
N VAL A 35 3.54 -2.24 -1.92
CA VAL A 35 3.53 -3.19 -3.02
C VAL A 35 4.47 -2.77 -4.14
N ARG A 36 4.41 -1.50 -4.55
CA ARG A 36 5.14 -0.98 -5.70
C ARG A 36 6.56 -0.52 -5.40
N ARG A 37 6.81 -0.06 -4.19
CA ARG A 37 8.07 0.49 -3.67
C ARG A 37 8.49 1.82 -4.30
N SER A 38 8.07 2.11 -5.52
CA SER A 38 8.38 3.32 -6.27
C SER A 38 7.22 3.65 -7.18
N ALA A 39 6.87 4.92 -7.29
CA ALA A 39 5.80 5.39 -8.17
C ALA A 39 6.04 6.85 -8.54
N THR A 40 5.58 7.23 -9.73
CA THR A 40 5.61 8.64 -10.11
C THR A 40 4.45 9.37 -9.42
N ARG A 41 4.59 10.69 -9.23
CA ARG A 41 3.49 11.50 -8.69
C ARG A 41 2.26 11.41 -9.57
N GLN A 42 2.46 11.42 -10.90
CA GLN A 42 1.36 11.32 -11.86
C GLN A 42 0.62 9.97 -11.71
N GLU A 43 1.35 8.89 -11.52
CA GLU A 43 0.75 7.56 -11.25
C GLU A 43 -0.13 7.60 -10.01
N LEU A 44 0.36 8.19 -8.92
CA LEU A 44 -0.37 8.26 -7.66
C LEU A 44 -1.62 9.14 -7.76
N ILE A 45 -1.54 10.25 -8.49
CA ILE A 45 -2.67 11.13 -8.73
C ILE A 45 -3.74 10.39 -9.55
N SER A 46 -3.34 9.71 -10.61
CA SER A 46 -4.26 8.95 -11.45
C SER A 46 -4.91 7.80 -10.68
N LEU A 47 -4.19 7.22 -9.73
CA LEU A 47 -4.68 6.11 -8.91
C LEU A 47 -5.75 6.58 -7.90
N LEU A 48 -5.50 7.67 -7.20
CA LEU A 48 -6.29 8.05 -6.02
C LEU A 48 -7.17 9.29 -6.23
N TRP A 49 -6.84 10.13 -7.22
CA TRP A 49 -7.55 11.40 -7.47
C TRP A 49 -7.84 11.59 -8.96
N GLU A 50 -8.23 10.53 -9.63
CA GLU A 50 -8.46 10.54 -11.08
C GLU A 50 -9.55 11.52 -11.53
N SER A 51 -10.52 11.81 -10.65
CA SER A 51 -11.61 12.74 -10.95
C SER A 51 -11.25 14.21 -10.73
N CYS A 52 -10.07 14.48 -10.16
CA CYS A 52 -9.61 15.84 -9.87
C CYS A 52 -8.82 16.40 -11.05
N ASP A 53 -8.80 17.74 -11.18
CA ASP A 53 -7.86 18.37 -12.08
C ASP A 53 -6.42 18.17 -11.55
N GLU A 54 -5.44 18.47 -12.40
CA GLU A 54 -4.04 18.24 -12.08
C GLU A 54 -3.58 19.02 -10.84
N ALA A 55 -3.96 20.28 -10.73
CA ALA A 55 -3.58 21.12 -9.60
C ALA A 55 -4.14 20.62 -8.28
N THR A 56 -5.41 20.21 -8.27
CA THR A 56 -6.07 19.65 -7.09
C THR A 56 -5.47 18.29 -6.72
N GLY A 57 -5.19 17.45 -7.72
CA GLY A 57 -4.55 16.16 -7.50
C GLY A 57 -3.18 16.30 -6.86
N LEU A 58 -2.35 17.23 -7.34
CA LEU A 58 -1.03 17.51 -6.77
C LEU A 58 -1.13 17.99 -5.32
N LYS A 59 -2.09 18.89 -5.05
CA LYS A 59 -2.32 19.39 -3.70
C LYS A 59 -2.72 18.26 -2.76
N ASN A 60 -3.64 17.41 -3.19
CA ASN A 60 -4.12 16.28 -2.41
C ASN A 60 -3.00 15.28 -2.15
N LEU A 61 -2.16 15.00 -3.15
CA LEU A 61 -1.02 14.12 -2.98
C LEU A 61 -0.03 14.68 -1.95
N ARG A 62 0.32 15.97 -2.06
CA ARG A 62 1.23 16.61 -1.10
C ARG A 62 0.69 16.55 0.32
N ASN A 63 -0.61 16.83 0.49
CA ASN A 63 -1.25 16.73 1.81
C ASN A 63 -1.22 15.31 2.35
N THR A 64 -1.43 14.32 1.50
CA THR A 64 -1.42 12.92 1.89
C THR A 64 -0.01 12.45 2.27
N LEU A 65 1.00 12.85 1.51
CA LEU A 65 2.40 12.56 1.83
C LEU A 65 2.80 13.18 3.18
N TYR A 66 2.38 14.41 3.43
CA TYR A 66 2.61 15.08 4.71
C TYR A 66 1.91 14.34 5.86
N THR A 67 0.67 13.91 5.64
CA THR A 67 -0.09 13.15 6.64
C THR A 67 0.59 11.83 6.99
N LEU A 68 1.11 11.11 5.99
CA LEU A 68 1.87 9.89 6.24
C LEU A 68 3.11 10.17 7.08
N LYS A 69 3.89 11.18 6.72
CA LYS A 69 5.08 11.57 7.47
C LYS A 69 4.76 11.91 8.91
N LYS A 70 3.72 12.71 9.12
CA LYS A 70 3.30 13.13 10.46
C LYS A 70 2.81 11.97 11.30
N THR A 71 1.97 11.11 10.72
CA THR A 71 1.38 9.97 11.43
C THR A 71 2.42 8.93 11.79
N LEU A 72 3.35 8.65 10.89
CA LEU A 72 4.42 7.67 11.12
C LEU A 72 5.63 8.25 11.87
N GLY A 73 5.68 9.57 12.04
CA GLY A 73 6.74 10.22 12.78
C GLY A 73 8.09 10.24 12.07
N GLY A 74 8.12 10.17 10.75
CA GLY A 74 9.35 10.21 9.98
C GLY A 74 9.16 10.05 8.49
N ASP A 75 10.25 10.08 7.74
CA ASP A 75 10.26 10.04 6.28
C ASP A 75 10.19 8.61 5.76
N PHE A 76 9.02 7.99 5.83
CA PHE A 76 8.79 6.68 5.25
C PHE A 76 8.86 6.72 3.72
N LEU A 77 8.36 7.80 3.11
CA LEU A 77 8.42 8.03 1.68
C LEU A 77 9.36 9.19 1.38
N LEU A 78 10.18 9.03 0.35
CA LEU A 78 11.15 10.03 -0.09
C LEU A 78 10.85 10.43 -1.53
N SER A 79 11.25 11.65 -1.90
CA SER A 79 11.19 12.14 -3.27
C SER A 79 12.61 12.45 -3.75
N PRO A 80 13.35 11.44 -4.25
CA PRO A 80 14.73 11.65 -4.74
C PRO A 80 14.76 12.55 -5.98
N GLN A 81 13.65 12.59 -6.72
CA GLN A 81 13.42 13.49 -7.83
C GLN A 81 12.03 14.10 -7.66
N LYS A 82 11.80 15.28 -8.26
CA LYS A 82 10.54 16.00 -8.12
C LYS A 82 9.32 15.17 -8.51
N SER A 83 9.46 14.31 -9.52
CA SER A 83 8.35 13.52 -10.06
C SER A 83 8.22 12.13 -9.44
N LEU A 84 9.13 11.72 -8.56
CA LEU A 84 9.22 10.34 -8.09
C LEU A 84 9.05 10.25 -6.57
N VAL A 85 8.31 9.23 -6.14
CA VAL A 85 8.13 8.89 -4.72
C VAL A 85 8.61 7.46 -4.52
N VAL A 86 9.46 7.24 -3.52
CA VAL A 86 10.02 5.91 -3.22
C VAL A 86 9.92 5.62 -1.72
N VAL A 87 9.85 4.35 -1.38
CA VAL A 87 9.92 3.91 0.01
C VAL A 87 11.35 4.10 0.51
N ASN A 88 11.49 4.69 1.70
CA ASN A 88 12.79 4.88 2.33
C ASN A 88 13.32 3.54 2.84
N SER A 89 14.40 3.05 2.22
CA SER A 89 14.99 1.76 2.54
C SER A 89 15.61 1.70 3.95
N ALA A 90 15.80 2.84 4.61
CA ALA A 90 16.28 2.87 5.99
C ALA A 90 15.23 2.42 7.01
N TRP A 91 13.94 2.37 6.63
CA TRP A 91 12.88 1.89 7.51
C TRP A 91 12.84 0.37 7.53
N GLU A 92 12.76 -0.18 8.72
CA GLU A 92 12.51 -1.60 8.91
C GLU A 92 11.01 -1.87 8.76
N VAL A 93 10.66 -2.71 7.80
CA VAL A 93 9.25 -3.05 7.51
C VAL A 93 9.09 -4.56 7.53
N ASP A 94 8.11 -5.04 8.29
CA ASP A 94 7.66 -6.42 8.25
C ASP A 94 6.27 -6.43 7.64
N CYS A 95 6.13 -7.00 6.46
CA CYS A 95 4.91 -6.98 5.68
C CYS A 95 4.61 -8.39 5.17
N ASP A 96 3.40 -8.88 5.43
CA ASP A 96 2.98 -10.22 5.01
C ASP A 96 2.97 -10.37 3.49
N TYR A 97 2.68 -9.30 2.76
CA TYR A 97 2.76 -9.30 1.30
C TYR A 97 4.18 -9.68 0.82
N ASP A 98 5.20 -9.06 1.40
CA ASP A 98 6.60 -9.36 1.06
C ASP A 98 6.99 -10.78 1.45
N ARG A 99 6.59 -11.23 2.63
CA ARG A 99 6.87 -12.60 3.08
C ARG A 99 6.28 -13.62 2.13
N PHE A 100 5.05 -13.39 1.68
CA PHE A 100 4.39 -14.30 0.75
C PHE A 100 5.00 -14.24 -0.66
N THR A 101 5.17 -13.03 -1.21
CA THR A 101 5.56 -12.87 -2.61
C THR A 101 7.06 -13.00 -2.86
N GLN A 102 7.89 -12.56 -1.91
CA GLN A 102 9.35 -12.54 -2.08
C GLN A 102 10.05 -13.66 -1.33
N GLN A 103 9.58 -13.98 -0.13
CA GLN A 103 10.23 -14.98 0.71
C GLN A 103 9.59 -16.38 0.59
N GLY A 104 8.49 -16.50 -0.13
CA GLY A 104 7.83 -17.77 -0.33
C GLY A 104 7.12 -18.31 0.91
N ASP A 105 6.81 -17.48 1.88
CA ASP A 105 6.11 -17.87 3.09
C ASP A 105 4.61 -18.08 2.79
N PHE A 106 4.26 -19.35 2.56
CA PHE A 106 2.88 -19.72 2.25
C PHE A 106 1.92 -19.33 3.37
N SER A 107 2.35 -19.43 4.63
CA SER A 107 1.50 -19.14 5.80
C SER A 107 1.16 -17.67 5.95
N ALA A 108 1.85 -16.78 5.24
CA ALA A 108 1.57 -15.35 5.29
C ALA A 108 0.25 -14.97 4.60
N TYR A 109 -0.22 -15.82 3.68
CA TYR A 109 -1.49 -15.60 2.99
C TYR A 109 -2.64 -16.14 3.85
N ARG A 110 -3.33 -15.26 4.57
CA ARG A 110 -4.42 -15.64 5.48
C ARG A 110 -5.79 -15.28 4.96
N GLY A 111 -5.87 -14.47 3.94
CA GLY A 111 -7.12 -14.05 3.33
C GLY A 111 -6.89 -13.14 2.15
N PRO A 112 -7.95 -12.61 1.54
CA PRO A 112 -7.84 -11.74 0.39
C PRO A 112 -7.01 -10.49 0.69
N PHE A 113 -6.25 -10.03 -0.29
CA PHE A 113 -5.45 -8.82 -0.19
C PHE A 113 -6.34 -7.63 0.21
N LEU A 114 -5.96 -6.90 1.27
CA LEU A 114 -6.69 -5.77 1.82
C LEU A 114 -8.18 -6.08 2.01
N GLN A 115 -8.47 -7.21 2.66
CA GLN A 115 -9.83 -7.70 2.87
C GLN A 115 -10.72 -6.63 3.53
N GLY A 116 -11.84 -6.31 2.87
CA GLY A 116 -12.80 -5.34 3.40
C GLY A 116 -12.41 -3.88 3.20
N PHE A 117 -11.23 -3.60 2.65
CA PHE A 117 -10.80 -2.23 2.42
C PHE A 117 -11.31 -1.71 1.08
N ALA A 118 -11.82 -0.48 1.06
CA ALA A 118 -12.27 0.19 -0.15
C ALA A 118 -12.10 1.71 0.02
N VAL A 119 -11.95 2.41 -1.10
CA VAL A 119 -11.88 3.87 -1.11
C VAL A 119 -12.98 4.38 -2.02
N LYS A 120 -13.88 5.22 -1.46
CA LYS A 120 -14.97 5.81 -2.23
C LYS A 120 -14.43 6.71 -3.34
N HIS A 121 -15.04 6.63 -4.53
CA HIS A 121 -14.72 7.49 -5.68
C HIS A 121 -13.28 7.38 -6.18
N ALA A 122 -12.68 6.19 -6.02
CA ALA A 122 -11.34 5.92 -6.52
C ALA A 122 -11.36 4.65 -7.38
N PHE A 123 -11.90 4.78 -8.60
CA PHE A 123 -12.09 3.63 -9.50
C PHE A 123 -10.76 2.98 -9.91
N SER A 124 -9.74 3.77 -10.19
CA SER A 124 -8.42 3.24 -10.56
C SER A 124 -7.80 2.45 -9.43
N PHE A 125 -7.96 2.92 -8.20
CA PHE A 125 -7.50 2.17 -7.03
C PHE A 125 -8.27 0.86 -6.88
N ASP A 126 -9.60 0.90 -7.04
CA ASP A 126 -10.44 -0.28 -6.93
C ASP A 126 -10.08 -1.32 -8.00
N GLU A 127 -9.81 -0.91 -9.23
CA GLU A 127 -9.34 -1.81 -10.28
C GLU A 127 -8.00 -2.45 -9.93
N TRP A 128 -7.06 -1.66 -9.44
CA TRP A 128 -5.77 -2.17 -8.99
C TRP A 128 -5.93 -3.17 -7.85
N LEU A 129 -6.82 -2.85 -6.91
CA LEU A 129 -7.13 -3.70 -5.77
C LEU A 129 -7.68 -5.05 -6.21
N ASP A 130 -8.65 -5.04 -7.11
CA ASP A 130 -9.28 -6.26 -7.63
C ASP A 130 -8.27 -7.12 -8.40
N ARG A 131 -7.45 -6.52 -9.25
CA ARG A 131 -6.40 -7.23 -9.99
C ARG A 131 -5.34 -7.83 -9.06
N THR A 132 -4.97 -7.09 -8.04
CA THR A 132 -3.99 -7.55 -7.07
C THR A 132 -4.53 -8.73 -6.25
N ARG A 133 -5.80 -8.64 -5.81
CA ARG A 133 -6.47 -9.73 -5.11
C ARG A 133 -6.50 -11.00 -5.96
N GLU A 134 -6.89 -10.88 -7.20
CA GLU A 134 -6.98 -12.02 -8.12
C GLU A 134 -5.61 -12.65 -8.36
N LYS A 135 -4.61 -11.84 -8.64
CA LYS A 135 -3.25 -12.29 -8.88
C LYS A 135 -2.67 -13.05 -7.68
N LEU A 136 -2.84 -12.50 -6.49
CA LEU A 136 -2.33 -13.12 -5.26
C LEU A 136 -3.09 -14.41 -4.95
N HIS A 137 -4.38 -14.43 -5.18
CA HIS A 137 -5.20 -15.64 -4.98
C HIS A 137 -4.76 -16.76 -5.92
N GLU A 138 -4.49 -16.44 -7.17
CA GLU A 138 -3.96 -17.41 -8.14
C GLU A 138 -2.60 -17.94 -7.72
N GLN A 139 -1.72 -17.06 -7.22
CA GLN A 139 -0.42 -17.48 -6.70
C GLN A 139 -0.58 -18.42 -5.50
N TYR A 140 -1.51 -18.10 -4.61
CA TYR A 140 -1.80 -18.94 -3.45
C TYR A 140 -2.31 -20.32 -3.88
N LEU A 141 -3.27 -20.37 -4.79
CA LEU A 141 -3.82 -21.64 -5.30
C LEU A 141 -2.75 -22.47 -6.01
N GLY A 142 -1.87 -21.81 -6.78
CA GLY A 142 -0.76 -22.49 -7.44
C GLY A 142 0.19 -23.15 -6.45
N ARG A 143 0.54 -22.46 -5.38
CA ARG A 143 1.40 -23.01 -4.32
C ARG A 143 0.70 -24.12 -3.52
N LEU A 144 -0.59 -23.94 -3.28
CA LEU A 144 -1.39 -24.98 -2.60
C LEU A 144 -1.40 -26.28 -3.40
N ALA A 145 -1.56 -26.19 -4.71
CA ALA A 145 -1.51 -27.35 -5.60
C ALA A 145 -0.14 -28.04 -5.57
N GLN A 146 0.94 -27.27 -5.48
CA GLN A 146 2.31 -27.81 -5.38
C GLN A 146 2.55 -28.54 -4.07
N GLN A 147 1.87 -28.15 -2.99
CA GLN A 147 2.01 -28.77 -1.67
C GLN A 147 1.11 -29.98 -1.49
N ALA A 148 0.12 -30.16 -2.35
CA ALA A 148 -0.74 -31.34 -2.32
C ALA A 148 -0.05 -32.59 -2.97
#